data_1d6bc863515d5d0af6fa53273a9c7633
#
_entry.id   1d6bc863515d5d0af6fa53273a9c7633
#
_cell.length_a   1.000
_cell.length_b   1.000
_cell.length_c   1.000
_cell.angle_alpha   90.00
_cell.angle_beta   90.00
_cell.angle_gamma   90.00
#
_symmetry.space_group_name_H-M   'P 1'
#
loop_
_entity.id
_entity.type
_entity.pdbx_description
1 polymer ?
#
loop_
_entity_poly.entity_id
_entity_poly.type
_entity_poly.pdbx_seq_one_letter_code
_entity_poly.pdbx_strand_id
1 'polypeptide(L)'
;MDITERFLNYTKFDTQSAEDSDCVPSTSKQLVFADYLKKELESEGLSDVEMDDKGYIYATLKANFKGKTPTIGFISHYDTSPDCSGADIKPQIVSKYDGSDIQLSEGIVSSPKKFPELLQHVGEDLIVTDGHTLLGADDKAGIAEIVQAMCWLRDHKEVKHGDIRIAFNPDEEIGMGAHYFDVEKFGCDWAYTMDGGDVGELEFENFNAASAKVHIKGVSVHPGYAKGKMVNANALAAKFAEMLPETERPETTEGYQGFYHLLGIESNVERAKLSYIIRDHDRDKFEDRKRFVLRCAEQMNEAFGEGTVTVELKDQYYNMKEKIDPQMHVIDVVLHAMQDCGVAPKVKPIRGGTDGAQLSFRGLPCPNIFAGGVNFHGPYEFVSIQSMEKAMQVIIRICELTAGFND
;
A
#
# COMPACT_ATOMS: atom_id res chain seq x y z
N MET A 1 -25.15 10.50 7.06
CA MET A 1 -24.68 9.15 6.69
C MET A 1 -23.69 8.73 7.77
N ASP A 2 -23.79 7.54 8.32
CA ASP A 2 -22.78 7.02 9.25
C ASP A 2 -21.62 6.35 8.49
N ILE A 3 -20.59 5.95 9.20
CA ILE A 3 -19.37 5.38 8.59
C ILE A 3 -19.65 4.05 7.86
N THR A 4 -20.55 3.23 8.40
CA THR A 4 -20.93 1.93 7.80
C THR A 4 -21.69 2.15 6.50
N GLU A 5 -22.69 3.02 6.50
CA GLU A 5 -23.46 3.37 5.31
C GLU A 5 -22.56 3.97 4.22
N ARG A 6 -21.59 4.82 4.62
CA ARG A 6 -20.62 5.45 3.74
C ARG A 6 -19.74 4.40 3.07
N PHE A 7 -19.12 3.54 3.85
CA PHE A 7 -18.30 2.44 3.33
C PHE A 7 -19.08 1.52 2.39
N LEU A 8 -20.26 1.05 2.81
CA LEU A 8 -21.13 0.21 1.95
C LEU A 8 -21.56 0.89 0.65
N ASN A 9 -21.67 2.22 0.64
CA ASN A 9 -21.91 2.95 -0.61
C ASN A 9 -20.68 2.95 -1.51
N TYR A 10 -19.49 3.07 -0.96
CA TYR A 10 -18.24 3.07 -1.72
C TYR A 10 -17.95 1.70 -2.35
N THR A 11 -18.30 0.60 -1.69
CA THR A 11 -18.11 -0.75 -2.25
C THR A 11 -18.96 -1.03 -3.51
N LYS A 12 -19.99 -0.22 -3.80
CA LYS A 12 -20.81 -0.36 -5.00
C LYS A 12 -20.08 0.04 -6.29
N PHE A 13 -18.96 0.74 -6.17
CA PHE A 13 -18.18 1.19 -7.32
C PHE A 13 -17.05 0.20 -7.60
N ASP A 14 -16.99 -0.28 -8.83
CA ASP A 14 -15.82 -0.99 -9.33
C ASP A 14 -14.73 0.03 -9.64
N THR A 15 -13.61 -0.05 -8.92
CA THR A 15 -12.49 0.88 -9.04
C THR A 15 -11.16 0.17 -9.30
N GLN A 16 -11.21 -1.08 -9.76
CA GLN A 16 -10.04 -1.90 -9.97
C GLN A 16 -9.04 -1.24 -10.92
N SER A 17 -7.78 -1.14 -10.50
CA SER A 17 -6.64 -0.68 -11.31
C SER A 17 -6.17 -1.73 -12.31
N ALA A 18 -5.26 -1.37 -13.21
CA ALA A 18 -4.72 -2.24 -14.25
C ALA A 18 -3.22 -1.99 -14.45
N GLU A 19 -2.39 -3.03 -14.24
CA GLU A 19 -0.91 -2.95 -14.31
C GLU A 19 -0.38 -2.57 -15.71
N ASP A 20 -1.04 -3.03 -16.78
CA ASP A 20 -0.58 -2.86 -18.17
C ASP A 20 -1.14 -1.57 -18.84
N SER A 21 -1.48 -0.54 -18.06
CA SER A 21 -2.04 0.71 -18.56
C SER A 21 -0.97 1.81 -18.70
N ASP A 22 -0.99 2.52 -19.81
CA ASP A 22 -0.19 3.74 -20.02
C ASP A 22 -0.93 5.03 -19.60
N CYS A 23 -2.16 4.89 -19.06
CA CYS A 23 -3.01 6.01 -18.63
C CYS A 23 -3.02 6.15 -17.09
N VAL A 24 -3.33 7.34 -16.61
CA VAL A 24 -3.63 7.62 -15.18
C VAL A 24 -4.94 8.41 -15.12
N PRO A 25 -5.98 7.88 -14.42
CA PRO A 25 -5.98 6.57 -13.77
C PRO A 25 -5.90 5.42 -14.79
N SER A 26 -5.37 4.29 -14.34
CA SER A 26 -5.14 3.11 -15.18
C SER A 26 -6.44 2.53 -15.78
N THR A 27 -7.57 2.79 -15.13
CA THR A 27 -8.91 2.44 -15.62
C THR A 27 -9.87 3.61 -15.46
N SER A 28 -10.71 3.84 -16.48
CA SER A 28 -11.69 4.92 -16.46
C SER A 28 -12.80 4.74 -15.42
N LYS A 29 -13.05 3.53 -14.95
CA LYS A 29 -14.05 3.24 -13.91
C LYS A 29 -13.70 3.87 -12.57
N GLN A 30 -12.43 4.10 -12.29
CA GLN A 30 -11.95 4.83 -11.12
C GLN A 30 -12.50 6.28 -11.09
N LEU A 31 -12.58 6.94 -12.24
CA LEU A 31 -13.12 8.30 -12.34
C LEU A 31 -14.61 8.40 -11.99
N VAL A 32 -15.37 7.32 -12.16
CA VAL A 32 -16.80 7.29 -11.78
C VAL A 32 -16.95 7.45 -10.26
N PHE A 33 -16.10 6.75 -9.52
CA PHE A 33 -16.09 6.89 -8.06
C PHE A 33 -15.48 8.23 -7.63
N ALA A 34 -14.42 8.68 -8.28
CA ALA A 34 -13.82 9.99 -8.00
C ALA A 34 -14.83 11.14 -8.16
N ASP A 35 -15.63 11.13 -9.22
CA ASP A 35 -16.72 12.10 -9.42
C ASP A 35 -17.80 12.01 -8.32
N TYR A 36 -18.14 10.80 -7.88
CA TYR A 36 -19.07 10.60 -6.76
C TYR A 36 -18.49 11.19 -5.47
N LEU A 37 -17.25 10.84 -5.14
CA LEU A 37 -16.57 11.28 -3.92
C LEU A 37 -16.40 12.80 -3.89
N LYS A 38 -15.99 13.41 -5.00
CA LYS A 38 -15.91 14.88 -5.13
C LYS A 38 -17.24 15.55 -4.77
N LYS A 39 -18.35 15.08 -5.34
CA LYS A 39 -19.70 15.63 -5.07
C LYS A 39 -20.11 15.43 -3.62
N GLU A 40 -19.74 14.32 -3.02
CA GLU A 40 -19.97 14.06 -1.60
C GLU A 40 -19.23 15.09 -0.73
N LEU A 41 -17.92 15.30 -0.96
CA LEU A 41 -17.13 16.30 -0.23
C LEU A 41 -17.71 17.72 -0.35
N GLU A 42 -18.15 18.10 -1.56
CA GLU A 42 -18.85 19.37 -1.80
C GLU A 42 -20.16 19.46 -1.01
N SER A 43 -20.95 18.40 -0.98
CA SER A 43 -22.24 18.34 -0.27
C SER A 43 -22.07 18.35 1.26
N GLU A 44 -20.97 17.78 1.75
CA GLU A 44 -20.59 17.81 3.17
C GLU A 44 -19.99 19.18 3.57
N GLY A 45 -19.84 20.11 2.63
CA GLY A 45 -19.42 21.49 2.90
C GLY A 45 -17.93 21.66 3.17
N LEU A 46 -17.09 20.76 2.68
CA LEU A 46 -15.64 20.97 2.68
C LEU A 46 -15.26 22.10 1.71
N SER A 47 -14.16 22.76 2.01
CA SER A 47 -13.63 23.87 1.20
C SER A 47 -12.62 23.37 0.18
N ASP A 48 -12.39 24.14 -0.86
CA ASP A 48 -11.35 23.93 -1.86
C ASP A 48 -11.40 22.50 -2.46
N VAL A 49 -12.61 21.98 -2.70
CA VAL A 49 -12.81 20.66 -3.29
C VAL A 49 -12.47 20.71 -4.77
N GLU A 50 -11.40 20.05 -5.14
CA GLU A 50 -10.90 19.99 -6.51
C GLU A 50 -10.57 18.57 -6.92
N MET A 51 -10.76 18.26 -8.19
CA MET A 51 -10.27 17.02 -8.83
C MET A 51 -9.49 17.44 -10.08
N ASP A 52 -8.28 16.92 -10.22
CA ASP A 52 -7.46 17.16 -11.41
C ASP A 52 -7.82 16.23 -12.59
N ASP A 53 -7.14 16.41 -13.71
CA ASP A 53 -7.36 15.63 -14.94
C ASP A 53 -6.95 14.16 -14.83
N LYS A 54 -6.25 13.79 -13.77
CA LYS A 54 -5.81 12.42 -13.47
C LYS A 54 -6.60 11.76 -12.33
N GLY A 55 -7.63 12.46 -11.83
CA GLY A 55 -8.51 11.93 -10.80
C GLY A 55 -8.05 12.16 -9.36
N TYR A 56 -6.94 12.87 -9.12
CA TYR A 56 -6.54 13.23 -7.76
C TYR A 56 -7.50 14.25 -7.19
N ILE A 57 -8.08 13.92 -6.03
CA ILE A 57 -9.05 14.78 -5.34
C ILE A 57 -8.38 15.42 -4.15
N TYR A 58 -8.57 16.72 -3.97
CA TYR A 58 -8.09 17.49 -2.82
C TYR A 58 -9.24 18.24 -2.19
N ALA A 59 -9.27 18.33 -0.87
CA ALA A 59 -10.23 19.16 -0.14
C ALA A 59 -9.64 19.67 1.17
N THR A 60 -10.31 20.64 1.79
CA THR A 60 -9.88 21.25 3.06
C THR A 60 -11.03 21.34 4.05
N LEU A 61 -10.79 20.91 5.28
CA LEU A 61 -11.57 21.36 6.41
C LEU A 61 -10.83 22.53 7.06
N LYS A 62 -11.39 23.74 6.93
CA LYS A 62 -10.77 24.98 7.44
C LYS A 62 -10.73 25.01 8.96
N ALA A 63 -9.64 25.55 9.52
CA ALA A 63 -9.47 25.77 10.95
C ALA A 63 -10.68 26.43 11.60
N ASN A 64 -11.07 25.94 12.76
CA ASN A 64 -12.22 26.46 13.51
C ASN A 64 -11.85 27.45 14.63
N PHE A 65 -10.56 27.80 14.75
CA PHE A 65 -10.07 28.78 15.73
C PHE A 65 -8.97 29.68 15.11
N LYS A 66 -8.66 30.76 15.83
CA LYS A 66 -7.54 31.64 15.45
C LYS A 66 -6.28 31.24 16.20
N GLY A 67 -5.33 30.70 15.52
CA GLY A 67 -4.03 30.26 16.07
C GLY A 67 -3.11 29.87 14.91
N LYS A 68 -1.82 29.81 15.16
CA LYS A 68 -0.85 29.27 14.21
C LYS A 68 -0.65 27.80 14.55
N THR A 69 -1.00 26.93 13.64
CA THR A 69 -0.88 25.46 13.78
C THR A 69 -0.30 24.91 12.49
N PRO A 70 0.36 23.76 12.55
CA PRO A 70 0.71 23.05 11.32
C PRO A 70 -0.55 22.69 10.52
N THR A 71 -0.40 22.65 9.21
CA THR A 71 -1.41 22.07 8.31
C THR A 71 -1.09 20.59 8.14
N ILE A 72 -2.02 19.72 8.54
CA ILE A 72 -1.84 18.28 8.43
C ILE A 72 -2.73 17.69 7.35
N GLY A 73 -2.32 16.53 6.81
CA GLY A 73 -3.06 15.85 5.77
C GLY A 73 -3.44 14.42 6.11
N PHE A 74 -4.55 13.95 5.50
CA PHE A 74 -4.92 12.54 5.46
C PHE A 74 -5.14 12.13 4.01
N ILE A 75 -4.62 10.97 3.64
CA ILE A 75 -4.61 10.45 2.27
C ILE A 75 -5.12 9.01 2.29
N SER A 76 -5.88 8.64 1.27
CA SER A 76 -6.37 7.28 1.05
C SER A 76 -6.52 7.05 -0.46
N HIS A 77 -6.27 5.83 -0.92
CA HIS A 77 -6.46 5.53 -2.33
C HIS A 77 -7.88 4.97 -2.59
N TYR A 78 -8.37 5.14 -3.79
CA TYR A 78 -9.70 4.69 -4.14
C TYR A 78 -9.74 3.55 -5.15
N ASP A 79 -8.61 3.19 -5.75
CA ASP A 79 -8.53 1.99 -6.56
C ASP A 79 -8.53 0.72 -5.69
N THR A 80 -8.85 -0.39 -6.30
CA THR A 80 -8.74 -1.71 -5.69
C THR A 80 -7.80 -2.58 -6.49
N SER A 81 -7.17 -3.53 -5.80
CA SER A 81 -6.17 -4.43 -6.36
C SER A 81 -6.63 -5.14 -7.63
N PRO A 82 -5.75 -5.31 -8.64
CA PRO A 82 -6.02 -6.16 -9.79
C PRO A 82 -6.03 -7.67 -9.47
N ASP A 83 -5.56 -8.09 -8.29
CA ASP A 83 -5.41 -9.50 -7.91
C ASP A 83 -6.74 -10.25 -7.79
N CYS A 84 -7.81 -9.55 -7.40
CA CYS A 84 -9.15 -10.11 -7.27
C CYS A 84 -10.20 -9.13 -7.80
N SER A 85 -11.29 -9.65 -8.37
CA SER A 85 -12.36 -8.78 -8.89
C SER A 85 -12.96 -7.89 -7.82
N GLY A 86 -13.08 -6.59 -8.11
CA GLY A 86 -13.81 -5.59 -7.33
C GLY A 86 -15.15 -5.20 -7.97
N ALA A 87 -15.66 -5.98 -8.94
CA ALA A 87 -16.92 -5.72 -9.61
C ALA A 87 -18.09 -6.43 -8.92
N ASP A 88 -19.21 -5.74 -8.79
CA ASP A 88 -20.46 -6.28 -8.21
C ASP A 88 -20.27 -6.85 -6.79
N ILE A 89 -19.49 -6.17 -5.96
CA ILE A 89 -19.26 -6.55 -4.56
C ILE A 89 -20.60 -6.67 -3.82
N LYS A 90 -20.78 -7.78 -3.10
CA LYS A 90 -21.97 -8.05 -2.28
C LYS A 90 -21.58 -8.10 -0.80
N PRO A 91 -21.46 -6.95 -0.14
CA PRO A 91 -21.09 -6.91 1.25
C PRO A 91 -22.18 -7.49 2.14
N GLN A 92 -21.76 -8.21 3.18
CA GLN A 92 -22.63 -8.82 4.19
C GLN A 92 -22.16 -8.39 5.57
N ILE A 93 -23.10 -8.11 6.47
CA ILE A 93 -22.78 -7.76 7.87
C ILE A 93 -22.98 -9.00 8.75
N VAL A 94 -21.93 -9.43 9.41
CA VAL A 94 -21.93 -10.47 10.44
C VAL A 94 -21.95 -9.79 11.79
N SER A 95 -23.13 -9.65 12.38
CA SER A 95 -23.29 -8.94 13.65
C SER A 95 -22.79 -9.76 14.82
N LYS A 96 -22.02 -9.12 15.73
CA LYS A 96 -21.50 -9.70 16.98
C LYS A 96 -20.82 -11.05 16.74
N TYR A 97 -19.83 -11.03 15.84
CA TYR A 97 -19.09 -12.21 15.46
C TYR A 97 -18.69 -13.07 16.65
N ASP A 98 -19.01 -14.36 16.63
CA ASP A 98 -18.89 -15.26 17.78
C ASP A 98 -17.61 -16.13 17.75
N GLY A 99 -16.73 -15.95 16.77
CA GLY A 99 -15.51 -16.73 16.59
C GLY A 99 -15.68 -18.02 15.79
N SER A 100 -16.87 -18.28 15.25
CA SER A 100 -17.15 -19.45 14.41
C SER A 100 -16.82 -19.21 12.92
N ASP A 101 -16.95 -20.26 12.11
CA ASP A 101 -16.84 -20.16 10.67
C ASP A 101 -17.93 -19.23 10.10
N ILE A 102 -17.55 -18.32 9.19
CA ILE A 102 -18.47 -17.41 8.49
C ILE A 102 -18.80 -18.01 7.12
N GLN A 103 -20.07 -18.33 6.88
CA GLN A 103 -20.53 -18.75 5.57
C GLN A 103 -20.69 -17.52 4.67
N LEU A 104 -19.82 -17.36 3.68
CA LEU A 104 -19.86 -16.25 2.72
C LEU A 104 -20.89 -16.50 1.62
N SER A 105 -20.83 -17.68 0.99
CA SER A 105 -21.82 -18.19 0.05
C SER A 105 -21.79 -19.71 0.02
N GLU A 106 -22.62 -20.37 -0.82
CA GLU A 106 -22.64 -21.82 -0.90
C GLU A 106 -21.26 -22.39 -1.23
N GLY A 107 -20.71 -23.19 -0.31
CA GLY A 107 -19.41 -23.83 -0.46
C GLY A 107 -18.18 -22.93 -0.16
N ILE A 108 -18.39 -21.65 0.15
CA ILE A 108 -17.29 -20.73 0.48
C ILE A 108 -17.40 -20.28 1.94
N VAL A 109 -16.39 -20.62 2.73
CA VAL A 109 -16.36 -20.37 4.17
C VAL A 109 -15.09 -19.63 4.55
N SER A 110 -15.23 -18.51 5.29
CA SER A 110 -14.12 -17.87 5.98
C SER A 110 -14.03 -18.47 7.38
N SER A 111 -12.92 -19.18 7.65
CA SER A 111 -12.74 -19.95 8.88
C SER A 111 -11.56 -19.43 9.68
N PRO A 112 -11.69 -19.22 11.01
CA PRO A 112 -10.58 -18.81 11.87
C PRO A 112 -9.47 -19.86 11.94
N LYS A 113 -9.70 -21.10 11.48
CA LYS A 113 -8.65 -22.11 11.33
C LYS A 113 -7.68 -21.76 10.20
N LYS A 114 -8.16 -21.09 9.16
CA LYS A 114 -7.37 -20.63 8.01
C LYS A 114 -6.96 -19.17 8.17
N PHE A 115 -7.80 -18.37 8.77
CA PHE A 115 -7.66 -16.92 8.98
C PHE A 115 -7.79 -16.61 10.47
N PRO A 116 -6.75 -16.88 11.28
CA PRO A 116 -6.80 -16.73 12.73
C PRO A 116 -7.01 -15.27 13.20
N GLU A 117 -6.79 -14.30 12.31
CA GLU A 117 -7.04 -12.87 12.53
C GLU A 117 -8.50 -12.60 12.90
N LEU A 118 -9.45 -13.37 12.38
CA LEU A 118 -10.87 -13.28 12.71
C LEU A 118 -11.12 -13.36 14.23
N LEU A 119 -10.32 -14.14 14.96
CA LEU A 119 -10.50 -14.32 16.40
C LEU A 119 -10.21 -13.04 17.22
N GLN A 120 -9.52 -12.06 16.64
CA GLN A 120 -9.26 -10.78 17.29
C GLN A 120 -10.51 -9.89 17.32
N HIS A 121 -11.51 -10.21 16.48
CA HIS A 121 -12.73 -9.42 16.29
C HIS A 121 -13.98 -10.09 16.87
N VAL A 122 -13.82 -11.05 17.79
CA VAL A 122 -14.97 -11.69 18.47
C VAL A 122 -15.77 -10.65 19.27
N GLY A 123 -17.07 -10.59 19.00
CA GLY A 123 -17.99 -9.61 19.60
C GLY A 123 -18.21 -8.36 18.76
N GLU A 124 -17.45 -8.17 17.69
CA GLU A 124 -17.57 -7.04 16.76
C GLU A 124 -18.52 -7.35 15.58
N ASP A 125 -18.94 -6.30 14.88
CA ASP A 125 -19.74 -6.41 13.66
C ASP A 125 -18.79 -6.37 12.46
N LEU A 126 -18.73 -7.47 11.68
CA LEU A 126 -17.83 -7.59 10.55
C LEU A 126 -18.56 -7.35 9.23
N ILE A 127 -17.93 -6.63 8.32
CA ILE A 127 -18.35 -6.54 6.92
C ILE A 127 -17.46 -7.49 6.13
N VAL A 128 -18.07 -8.45 5.43
CA VAL A 128 -17.42 -9.47 4.60
C VAL A 128 -18.01 -9.44 3.20
N THR A 129 -17.40 -10.14 2.24
CA THR A 129 -17.95 -10.34 0.89
C THR A 129 -18.75 -11.64 0.81
N ASP A 130 -19.32 -11.93 -0.38
CA ASP A 130 -19.89 -13.23 -0.69
C ASP A 130 -18.84 -14.30 -1.07
N GLY A 131 -17.55 -13.97 -1.03
CA GLY A 131 -16.43 -14.86 -1.34
C GLY A 131 -16.10 -14.99 -2.84
N HIS A 132 -16.71 -14.15 -3.70
CA HIS A 132 -16.44 -14.13 -5.15
C HIS A 132 -15.64 -12.90 -5.60
N THR A 133 -15.60 -11.87 -4.76
CA THR A 133 -14.87 -10.62 -4.99
C THR A 133 -14.05 -10.26 -3.76
N LEU A 134 -13.09 -9.33 -3.91
CA LEU A 134 -12.58 -8.60 -2.74
C LEU A 134 -13.69 -7.74 -2.14
N LEU A 135 -13.47 -7.15 -0.95
CA LEU A 135 -14.42 -6.22 -0.31
C LEU A 135 -14.13 -4.76 -0.70
N GLY A 136 -12.86 -4.42 -0.91
CA GLY A 136 -12.38 -3.06 -1.14
C GLY A 136 -12.29 -2.25 0.15
N ALA A 137 -12.08 -2.90 1.30
CA ALA A 137 -11.71 -2.22 2.54
C ALA A 137 -10.37 -1.52 2.37
N ASP A 138 -9.49 -2.12 1.63
CA ASP A 138 -8.28 -1.54 1.07
C ASP A 138 -8.60 -0.80 -0.24
N ASP A 139 -8.68 0.56 -0.29
CA ASP A 139 -8.59 1.43 0.90
C ASP A 139 -9.84 2.34 1.04
N LYS A 140 -11.01 1.83 0.62
CA LYS A 140 -12.28 2.56 0.78
C LYS A 140 -12.71 2.69 2.25
N ALA A 141 -12.18 1.86 3.16
CA ALA A 141 -12.38 2.04 4.59
C ALA A 141 -11.70 3.33 5.06
N GLY A 142 -10.43 3.54 4.71
CA GLY A 142 -9.70 4.76 5.01
C GLY A 142 -10.38 6.01 4.44
N ILE A 143 -10.93 5.94 3.21
CA ILE A 143 -11.74 7.04 2.66
C ILE A 143 -12.94 7.33 3.55
N ALA A 144 -13.71 6.31 3.94
CA ALA A 144 -14.90 6.48 4.78
C ALA A 144 -14.55 7.08 6.14
N GLU A 145 -13.45 6.65 6.73
CA GLU A 145 -12.93 7.13 8.02
C GLU A 145 -12.52 8.61 7.95
N ILE A 146 -11.75 8.98 6.94
CA ILE A 146 -11.33 10.38 6.71
C ILE A 146 -12.55 11.27 6.55
N VAL A 147 -13.46 10.92 5.62
CA VAL A 147 -14.64 11.75 5.33
C VAL A 147 -15.54 11.84 6.56
N GLN A 148 -15.75 10.74 7.28
CA GLN A 148 -16.58 10.74 8.50
C GLN A 148 -15.94 11.58 9.62
N ALA A 149 -14.62 11.53 9.79
CA ALA A 149 -13.89 12.36 10.75
C ALA A 149 -14.02 13.86 10.41
N MET A 150 -13.93 14.22 9.13
CA MET A 150 -14.12 15.62 8.71
C MET A 150 -15.55 16.11 8.97
N CYS A 151 -16.56 15.29 8.69
CA CYS A 151 -17.95 15.61 9.00
C CYS A 151 -18.16 15.78 10.51
N TRP A 152 -17.60 14.88 11.30
CA TRP A 152 -17.70 14.96 12.76
C TRP A 152 -17.06 16.24 13.31
N LEU A 153 -15.83 16.57 12.90
CA LEU A 153 -15.13 17.78 13.32
C LEU A 153 -15.86 19.06 12.89
N ARG A 154 -16.44 19.10 11.68
CA ARG A 154 -17.27 20.20 11.22
C ARG A 154 -18.46 20.47 12.14
N ASP A 155 -19.09 19.41 12.64
CA ASP A 155 -20.29 19.48 13.46
C ASP A 155 -19.98 19.71 14.95
N HIS A 156 -18.76 19.40 15.41
CA HIS A 156 -18.29 19.54 16.81
C HIS A 156 -17.29 20.70 16.95
N LYS A 157 -17.79 21.92 16.82
CA LYS A 157 -16.96 23.15 16.80
C LYS A 157 -16.23 23.44 18.11
N GLU A 158 -16.59 22.77 19.21
CA GLU A 158 -15.88 22.80 20.48
C GLU A 158 -14.52 22.09 20.42
N VAL A 159 -14.34 21.12 19.52
CA VAL A 159 -13.07 20.46 19.27
C VAL A 159 -12.25 21.32 18.31
N LYS A 160 -11.15 21.86 18.80
CA LYS A 160 -10.30 22.76 18.01
C LYS A 160 -9.40 21.96 17.07
N HIS A 161 -9.28 22.45 15.85
CA HIS A 161 -8.37 21.93 14.85
C HIS A 161 -7.85 23.04 13.94
N GLY A 162 -6.62 22.86 13.42
CA GLY A 162 -6.03 23.68 12.38
C GLY A 162 -6.66 23.42 11.01
N ASP A 163 -6.04 23.94 9.95
CA ASP A 163 -6.41 23.53 8.59
C ASP A 163 -6.03 22.05 8.40
N ILE A 164 -7.02 21.24 7.97
CA ILE A 164 -6.84 19.83 7.66
C ILE A 164 -7.04 19.65 6.16
N ARG A 165 -6.05 19.07 5.50
CA ARG A 165 -6.13 18.70 4.09
C ARG A 165 -6.47 17.24 3.96
N ILE A 166 -7.31 16.91 2.99
CA ILE A 166 -7.56 15.51 2.63
C ILE A 166 -7.30 15.32 1.14
N ALA A 167 -6.79 14.15 0.78
CA ALA A 167 -6.58 13.79 -0.60
C ALA A 167 -6.95 12.33 -0.85
N PHE A 168 -7.47 12.08 -2.06
CA PHE A 168 -7.79 10.73 -2.52
C PHE A 168 -7.21 10.54 -3.91
N ASN A 169 -6.52 9.41 -4.11
CA ASN A 169 -5.74 9.17 -5.32
C ASN A 169 -6.06 7.84 -5.98
N PRO A 170 -5.84 7.74 -7.31
CA PRO A 170 -5.93 6.50 -8.08
C PRO A 170 -4.63 5.69 -8.00
N ASP A 171 -4.71 4.43 -8.45
CA ASP A 171 -3.56 3.63 -8.89
C ASP A 171 -2.46 3.37 -7.84
N GLU A 172 -2.81 3.38 -6.54
CA GLU A 172 -1.88 2.99 -5.46
C GLU A 172 -1.46 1.53 -5.64
N GLU A 173 -2.41 0.65 -5.87
CA GLU A 173 -2.29 -0.80 -5.94
C GLU A 173 -1.35 -1.30 -7.07
N ILE A 174 -1.04 -0.42 -8.01
CA ILE A 174 -0.05 -0.66 -9.07
C ILE A 174 1.22 0.22 -8.89
N GLY A 175 1.37 0.84 -7.70
CA GLY A 175 2.53 1.66 -7.33
C GLY A 175 2.62 3.02 -8.03
N MET A 176 1.53 3.53 -8.58
CA MET A 176 1.47 4.79 -9.31
C MET A 176 0.76 5.92 -8.55
N GLY A 177 0.19 5.63 -7.39
CA GLY A 177 -0.63 6.57 -6.62
C GLY A 177 0.06 7.87 -6.26
N ALA A 178 1.31 7.82 -5.81
CA ALA A 178 2.08 9.02 -5.50
C ALA A 178 2.66 9.74 -6.74
N HIS A 179 2.62 9.13 -7.94
CA HIS A 179 3.41 9.57 -9.08
C HIS A 179 3.06 10.99 -9.55
N TYR A 180 1.78 11.29 -9.67
CA TYR A 180 1.27 12.60 -10.08
C TYR A 180 0.66 13.40 -8.94
N PHE A 181 0.75 12.93 -7.70
CA PHE A 181 0.26 13.64 -6.53
C PHE A 181 0.95 15.01 -6.41
N ASP A 182 0.19 16.08 -6.30
CA ASP A 182 0.74 17.43 -6.19
C ASP A 182 0.98 17.80 -4.72
N VAL A 183 2.20 17.54 -4.24
CA VAL A 183 2.62 17.81 -2.86
C VAL A 183 2.57 19.29 -2.52
N GLU A 184 2.96 20.17 -3.46
CA GLU A 184 2.95 21.61 -3.24
C GLU A 184 1.51 22.15 -3.12
N LYS A 185 0.61 21.71 -3.99
CA LYS A 185 -0.81 22.02 -3.92
C LYS A 185 -1.48 21.47 -2.66
N PHE A 186 -1.10 20.26 -2.25
CA PHE A 186 -1.59 19.66 -1.01
C PHE A 186 -1.16 20.47 0.21
N GLY A 187 0.07 20.98 0.23
CA GLY A 187 0.51 22.08 1.11
C GLY A 187 0.46 21.75 2.60
N CYS A 188 0.75 20.50 2.98
CA CYS A 188 0.83 20.06 4.36
C CYS A 188 2.24 20.09 4.90
N ASP A 189 2.41 20.32 6.19
CA ASP A 189 3.68 20.14 6.91
C ASP A 189 4.03 18.66 7.02
N TRP A 190 3.00 17.80 7.23
CA TRP A 190 3.06 16.34 7.11
C TRP A 190 1.68 15.77 6.84
N ALA A 191 1.62 14.49 6.48
CA ALA A 191 0.37 13.78 6.26
C ALA A 191 0.43 12.34 6.80
N TYR A 192 -0.70 11.65 6.72
CA TYR A 192 -0.85 10.23 7.05
C TYR A 192 -1.63 9.54 5.94
N THR A 193 -1.16 8.39 5.47
CA THR A 193 -2.00 7.48 4.69
C THR A 193 -2.83 6.62 5.64
N MET A 194 -4.14 6.50 5.39
CA MET A 194 -5.05 5.65 6.15
C MET A 194 -5.20 4.30 5.42
N ASP A 195 -4.09 3.61 5.23
CA ASP A 195 -3.91 2.47 4.35
C ASP A 195 -3.22 1.28 5.06
N GLY A 196 -3.22 1.31 6.38
CA GLY A 196 -2.71 0.21 7.20
C GLY A 196 -3.76 -0.87 7.46
N GLY A 197 -3.31 -2.01 7.97
CA GLY A 197 -4.18 -3.15 8.26
C GLY A 197 -4.97 -3.01 9.56
N ASP A 198 -4.80 -3.99 10.44
CA ASP A 198 -5.57 -4.15 11.67
C ASP A 198 -5.33 -3.02 12.69
N VAL A 199 -6.31 -2.85 13.58
CA VAL A 199 -6.32 -1.80 14.62
C VAL A 199 -5.01 -1.71 15.39
N GLY A 200 -4.48 -0.49 15.44
CA GLY A 200 -3.25 -0.14 16.16
C GLY A 200 -2.00 -0.19 15.28
N GLU A 201 -2.08 -0.64 14.05
CA GLU A 201 -0.93 -0.64 13.15
C GLU A 201 -0.48 0.79 12.82
N LEU A 202 0.82 1.02 12.99
CA LEU A 202 1.50 2.25 12.66
C LEU A 202 2.80 1.90 11.96
N GLU A 203 2.96 2.36 10.76
CA GLU A 203 4.04 1.97 9.88
C GLU A 203 4.75 3.21 9.33
N PHE A 204 6.02 3.33 9.64
CA PHE A 204 6.89 4.40 9.14
C PHE A 204 8.24 3.87 8.65
N GLU A 205 8.30 2.56 8.42
CA GLU A 205 9.39 1.84 7.78
C GLU A 205 8.84 0.94 6.68
N ASN A 206 9.52 0.91 5.55
CA ASN A 206 9.21 0.03 4.43
C ASN A 206 10.49 -0.48 3.78
N PHE A 207 10.38 -1.44 2.88
CA PHE A 207 11.56 -1.87 2.13
C PHE A 207 12.15 -0.74 1.28
N ASN A 208 13.49 -0.76 1.10
CA ASN A 208 14.12 -0.26 -0.10
C ASN A 208 13.91 -1.30 -1.21
N ALA A 209 13.66 -0.85 -2.42
CA ALA A 209 13.21 -1.71 -3.51
C ALA A 209 13.95 -1.41 -4.83
N ALA A 210 14.39 -2.47 -5.48
CA ALA A 210 14.89 -2.43 -6.84
C ALA A 210 14.36 -3.59 -7.67
N SER A 211 14.30 -3.41 -8.99
CA SER A 211 14.15 -4.47 -9.96
C SER A 211 15.51 -4.80 -10.59
N ALA A 212 15.72 -6.06 -10.91
CA ALA A 212 16.88 -6.51 -11.68
C ALA A 212 16.43 -7.38 -12.86
N LYS A 213 16.81 -6.99 -14.07
CA LYS A 213 16.62 -7.79 -15.28
C LYS A 213 17.97 -8.34 -15.70
N VAL A 214 18.10 -9.66 -15.66
CA VAL A 214 19.32 -10.38 -16.04
C VAL A 214 19.13 -10.94 -17.44
N HIS A 215 19.90 -10.46 -18.39
CA HIS A 215 19.88 -10.92 -19.78
C HIS A 215 21.09 -11.81 -20.02
N ILE A 216 20.84 -12.98 -20.59
CA ILE A 216 21.88 -13.98 -20.89
C ILE A 216 21.85 -14.28 -22.39
N LYS A 217 23.03 -14.22 -23.03
CA LYS A 217 23.23 -14.57 -24.42
C LYS A 217 23.81 -15.97 -24.53
N GLY A 218 23.18 -16.80 -25.33
CA GLY A 218 23.66 -18.11 -25.69
C GLY A 218 24.15 -18.19 -27.14
N VAL A 219 24.68 -19.36 -27.49
CA VAL A 219 25.09 -19.71 -28.87
C VAL A 219 24.47 -21.05 -29.23
N SER A 220 23.53 -21.05 -30.17
CA SER A 220 22.86 -22.24 -30.65
C SER A 220 23.64 -22.87 -31.77
N VAL A 221 23.82 -24.20 -31.71
CA VAL A 221 24.35 -25.05 -32.80
C VAL A 221 23.61 -26.38 -32.72
N HIS A 222 23.70 -27.18 -33.81
CA HIS A 222 23.13 -28.52 -33.83
C HIS A 222 23.68 -29.37 -32.67
N PRO A 223 22.84 -30.00 -31.83
CA PRO A 223 23.27 -30.71 -30.62
C PRO A 223 24.36 -31.76 -30.84
N GLY A 224 24.32 -32.46 -31.96
CA GLY A 224 25.34 -33.45 -32.34
C GLY A 224 26.74 -32.85 -32.57
N TYR A 225 26.87 -31.55 -32.73
CA TYR A 225 28.14 -30.84 -32.98
C TYR A 225 28.41 -29.75 -31.92
N ALA A 226 27.73 -29.81 -30.78
CA ALA A 226 27.68 -28.73 -29.80
C ALA A 226 28.95 -28.63 -28.92
N LYS A 227 29.75 -29.70 -28.84
CA LYS A 227 30.91 -29.72 -27.94
C LYS A 227 31.90 -28.61 -28.25
N GLY A 228 32.16 -27.75 -27.27
CA GLY A 228 33.07 -26.60 -27.37
C GLY A 228 32.53 -25.42 -28.22
N LYS A 229 31.23 -25.44 -28.60
CA LYS A 229 30.61 -24.40 -29.44
C LYS A 229 29.31 -23.86 -28.88
N MET A 230 28.44 -24.73 -28.36
CA MET A 230 27.15 -24.33 -27.82
C MET A 230 27.32 -23.65 -26.47
N VAL A 231 26.64 -22.54 -26.29
CA VAL A 231 26.37 -21.92 -24.99
C VAL A 231 24.86 -21.89 -24.81
N ASN A 232 24.33 -22.70 -23.91
CA ASN A 232 22.89 -22.82 -23.72
C ASN A 232 22.43 -21.83 -22.65
N ALA A 233 21.72 -20.78 -23.07
CA ALA A 233 21.24 -19.74 -22.16
C ALA A 233 20.27 -20.27 -21.09
N ASN A 234 19.49 -21.36 -21.35
CA ASN A 234 18.65 -22.00 -20.32
C ASN A 234 19.51 -22.54 -19.16
N ALA A 235 20.61 -23.25 -19.48
CA ALA A 235 21.51 -23.81 -18.48
C ALA A 235 22.21 -22.71 -17.66
N LEU A 236 22.56 -21.59 -18.33
CA LEU A 236 23.16 -20.45 -17.66
C LEU A 236 22.15 -19.70 -16.78
N ALA A 237 20.88 -19.62 -17.19
CA ALA A 237 19.82 -19.03 -16.38
C ALA A 237 19.59 -19.81 -15.08
N ALA A 238 19.51 -21.13 -15.16
CA ALA A 238 19.42 -21.99 -13.98
C ALA A 238 20.63 -21.79 -13.05
N LYS A 239 21.85 -21.79 -13.62
CA LYS A 239 23.07 -21.54 -12.85
C LYS A 239 23.08 -20.17 -12.19
N PHE A 240 22.65 -19.10 -12.88
CA PHE A 240 22.55 -17.78 -12.29
C PHE A 240 21.58 -17.75 -11.12
N ALA A 241 20.41 -18.37 -11.28
CA ALA A 241 19.40 -18.44 -10.20
C ALA A 241 19.91 -19.17 -8.96
N GLU A 242 20.73 -20.22 -9.13
CA GLU A 242 21.36 -20.96 -8.02
C GLU A 242 22.47 -20.17 -7.31
N MET A 243 23.01 -19.11 -7.92
CA MET A 243 24.03 -18.27 -7.27
C MET A 243 23.43 -17.36 -6.20
N LEU A 244 22.12 -17.09 -6.24
CA LEU A 244 21.43 -16.29 -5.23
C LEU A 244 21.04 -17.18 -4.04
N PRO A 245 21.21 -16.69 -2.77
CA PRO A 245 21.00 -17.52 -1.57
C PRO A 245 19.56 -18.03 -1.44
N GLU A 246 19.38 -19.32 -1.24
CA GLU A 246 18.07 -19.94 -1.00
C GLU A 246 17.40 -19.45 0.29
N THR A 247 18.20 -19.07 1.28
CA THR A 247 17.72 -18.55 2.57
C THR A 247 17.28 -17.10 2.51
N GLU A 248 17.43 -16.45 1.37
CA GLU A 248 17.10 -15.04 1.16
C GLU A 248 16.05 -14.87 0.05
N ARG A 249 14.97 -15.66 0.16
CA ARG A 249 13.78 -15.61 -0.71
C ARG A 249 12.55 -15.19 0.10
N PRO A 250 11.48 -14.70 -0.50
CA PRO A 250 10.25 -14.37 0.23
C PRO A 250 9.74 -15.51 1.10
N GLU A 251 9.81 -16.76 0.59
CA GLU A 251 9.34 -17.97 1.28
C GLU A 251 10.20 -18.37 2.49
N THR A 252 11.37 -17.77 2.66
CA THR A 252 12.33 -18.11 3.72
C THR A 252 12.69 -16.92 4.62
N THR A 253 12.03 -15.76 4.43
CA THR A 253 12.35 -14.53 5.15
C THR A 253 11.12 -13.91 5.79
N GLU A 254 11.31 -13.25 6.93
CA GLU A 254 10.26 -12.54 7.69
C GLU A 254 10.78 -11.24 8.32
N GLY A 255 9.88 -10.42 8.85
CA GLY A 255 10.22 -9.18 9.57
C GLY A 255 11.13 -8.27 8.73
N TYR A 256 12.28 -7.94 9.28
CA TYR A 256 13.28 -7.04 8.67
C TYR A 256 14.22 -7.73 7.66
N GLN A 257 14.07 -9.04 7.44
CA GLN A 257 14.94 -9.76 6.52
C GLN A 257 14.64 -9.40 5.08
N GLY A 258 15.66 -8.99 4.34
CA GLY A 258 15.59 -8.71 2.91
C GLY A 258 15.66 -9.98 2.07
N PHE A 259 15.32 -9.85 0.77
CA PHE A 259 15.27 -10.98 -0.14
C PHE A 259 15.59 -10.62 -1.61
N TYR A 260 15.85 -11.68 -2.38
CA TYR A 260 15.80 -11.71 -3.83
C TYR A 260 14.60 -12.56 -4.25
N HIS A 261 13.69 -12.01 -5.03
CA HIS A 261 12.54 -12.76 -5.53
C HIS A 261 12.60 -12.88 -7.04
N LEU A 262 12.71 -14.11 -7.54
CA LEU A 262 12.64 -14.41 -8.97
C LEU A 262 11.18 -14.42 -9.40
N LEU A 263 10.76 -13.41 -10.16
CA LEU A 263 9.40 -13.28 -10.67
C LEU A 263 9.13 -14.15 -11.90
N GLY A 264 10.16 -14.36 -12.75
CA GLY A 264 9.99 -15.13 -13.95
C GLY A 264 11.27 -15.36 -14.70
N ILE A 265 11.26 -16.40 -15.56
CA ILE A 265 12.32 -16.76 -16.50
C ILE A 265 11.68 -16.94 -17.88
N GLU A 266 12.10 -16.12 -18.83
CA GLU A 266 11.80 -16.28 -20.25
C GLU A 266 13.07 -16.78 -20.95
N SER A 267 13.10 -17.97 -21.53
CA SER A 267 14.36 -18.50 -22.04
C SER A 267 14.22 -19.48 -23.19
N ASN A 268 15.29 -19.56 -24.00
CA ASN A 268 15.57 -20.58 -24.98
C ASN A 268 17.09 -20.81 -25.07
N VAL A 269 17.59 -21.58 -26.05
CA VAL A 269 19.03 -21.87 -26.16
C VAL A 269 19.87 -20.60 -26.42
N GLU A 270 19.32 -19.62 -27.14
CA GLU A 270 20.06 -18.45 -27.62
C GLU A 270 19.98 -17.25 -26.65
N ARG A 271 18.96 -17.20 -25.83
CA ARG A 271 18.74 -16.09 -24.89
C ARG A 271 17.93 -16.51 -23.67
N ALA A 272 18.22 -15.85 -22.55
CA ALA A 272 17.36 -15.91 -21.37
C ALA A 272 17.23 -14.51 -20.77
N LYS A 273 16.08 -14.28 -20.10
CA LYS A 273 15.80 -13.11 -19.28
C LYS A 273 15.23 -13.60 -17.97
N LEU A 274 15.88 -13.23 -16.87
CA LEU A 274 15.37 -13.44 -15.52
C LEU A 274 14.95 -12.10 -14.95
N SER A 275 13.76 -12.05 -14.34
CA SER A 275 13.23 -10.86 -13.70
C SER A 275 13.21 -11.04 -12.20
N TYR A 276 13.91 -10.17 -11.49
CA TYR A 276 13.99 -10.17 -10.02
C TYR A 276 13.48 -8.87 -9.43
N ILE A 277 12.95 -8.96 -8.22
CA ILE A 277 12.86 -7.83 -7.29
C ILE A 277 13.79 -8.07 -6.11
N ILE A 278 14.41 -6.98 -5.64
CA ILE A 278 15.36 -6.96 -4.53
C ILE A 278 14.79 -6.07 -3.44
N ARG A 279 14.76 -6.56 -2.21
CA ARG A 279 14.18 -5.85 -1.06
C ARG A 279 15.09 -5.95 0.16
N ASP A 280 15.26 -4.85 0.88
CA ASP A 280 15.84 -4.82 2.22
C ASP A 280 15.39 -3.53 2.94
N HIS A 281 15.14 -3.60 4.26
CA HIS A 281 14.85 -2.39 5.05
C HIS A 281 16.10 -1.54 5.29
N ASP A 282 17.25 -2.17 5.44
CA ASP A 282 18.52 -1.50 5.64
C ASP A 282 19.10 -1.05 4.30
N ARG A 283 19.49 0.24 4.21
CA ARG A 283 19.98 0.84 2.97
C ARG A 283 21.31 0.22 2.51
N ASP A 284 22.22 -0.01 3.45
CA ASP A 284 23.56 -0.54 3.11
C ASP A 284 23.45 -2.00 2.65
N LYS A 285 22.64 -2.82 3.32
CA LYS A 285 22.35 -4.19 2.91
C LYS A 285 21.64 -4.24 1.56
N PHE A 286 20.72 -3.31 1.30
CA PHE A 286 20.06 -3.17 0.01
C PHE A 286 21.06 -2.91 -1.12
N GLU A 287 22.00 -1.98 -0.91
CA GLU A 287 23.08 -1.70 -1.87
C GLU A 287 24.00 -2.92 -2.03
N ASP A 288 24.32 -3.63 -0.93
CA ASP A 288 25.10 -4.87 -0.97
C ASP A 288 24.41 -5.95 -1.79
N ARG A 289 23.09 -6.10 -1.68
CA ARG A 289 22.29 -7.04 -2.48
C ARG A 289 22.39 -6.72 -3.97
N LYS A 290 22.26 -5.47 -4.36
CA LYS A 290 22.41 -5.05 -5.75
C LYS A 290 23.82 -5.36 -6.28
N ARG A 291 24.84 -5.04 -5.48
CA ARG A 291 26.24 -5.37 -5.80
C ARG A 291 26.47 -6.88 -5.93
N PHE A 292 25.79 -7.69 -5.11
CA PHE A 292 25.91 -9.14 -5.20
C PHE A 292 25.37 -9.67 -6.54
N VAL A 293 24.23 -9.21 -7.01
CA VAL A 293 23.67 -9.57 -8.33
C VAL A 293 24.64 -9.24 -9.46
N LEU A 294 25.27 -8.05 -9.39
CA LEU A 294 26.30 -7.66 -10.37
C LEU A 294 27.52 -8.58 -10.34
N ARG A 295 28.03 -8.93 -9.14
CA ARG A 295 29.14 -9.89 -9.00
C ARG A 295 28.81 -11.26 -9.57
N CYS A 296 27.58 -11.73 -9.40
CA CYS A 296 27.15 -12.99 -10.05
C CYS A 296 27.26 -12.91 -11.57
N ALA A 297 26.86 -11.80 -12.17
CA ALA A 297 27.00 -11.58 -13.60
C ALA A 297 28.48 -11.52 -14.05
N GLU A 298 29.33 -10.83 -13.28
CA GLU A 298 30.77 -10.78 -13.52
C GLU A 298 31.41 -12.18 -13.50
N GLN A 299 31.13 -12.99 -12.49
CA GLN A 299 31.62 -14.36 -12.39
C GLN A 299 31.16 -15.23 -13.55
N MET A 300 29.92 -15.05 -14.01
CA MET A 300 29.42 -15.74 -15.21
C MET A 300 30.16 -15.29 -16.47
N ASN A 301 30.45 -14.01 -16.61
CA ASN A 301 31.18 -13.43 -17.74
C ASN A 301 32.64 -13.93 -17.76
N GLU A 302 33.29 -14.04 -16.60
CA GLU A 302 34.63 -14.64 -16.51
C GLU A 302 34.65 -16.10 -16.99
N ALA A 303 33.60 -16.86 -16.66
CA ALA A 303 33.53 -18.29 -16.98
C ALA A 303 33.08 -18.55 -18.43
N PHE A 304 32.20 -17.72 -19.02
CA PHE A 304 31.53 -17.99 -20.30
C PHE A 304 31.79 -16.94 -21.38
N GLY A 305 32.59 -15.92 -21.08
CA GLY A 305 32.95 -14.84 -22.00
C GLY A 305 32.26 -13.53 -21.69
N GLU A 306 32.97 -12.42 -21.91
CA GLU A 306 32.48 -11.09 -21.62
C GLU A 306 31.20 -10.75 -22.41
N GLY A 307 30.23 -10.14 -21.74
CA GLY A 307 28.94 -9.76 -22.32
C GLY A 307 27.95 -10.93 -22.49
N THR A 308 28.30 -12.14 -21.99
CA THR A 308 27.36 -13.27 -21.92
C THR A 308 26.18 -12.96 -20.99
N VAL A 309 26.45 -12.30 -19.85
CA VAL A 309 25.44 -11.89 -18.87
C VAL A 309 25.49 -10.38 -18.68
N THR A 310 24.35 -9.73 -18.81
CA THR A 310 24.17 -8.30 -18.51
C THR A 310 23.04 -8.11 -17.51
N VAL A 311 23.15 -7.12 -16.65
CA VAL A 311 22.15 -6.82 -15.61
C VAL A 311 21.69 -5.37 -15.75
N GLU A 312 20.38 -5.18 -15.82
CA GLU A 312 19.74 -3.88 -15.69
C GLU A 312 19.14 -3.77 -14.29
N LEU A 313 19.68 -2.85 -13.48
CA LEU A 313 19.15 -2.51 -12.15
C LEU A 313 18.38 -1.20 -12.22
N LYS A 314 17.22 -1.17 -11.58
CA LYS A 314 16.41 0.04 -11.44
C LYS A 314 15.87 0.12 -10.02
N ASP A 315 16.25 1.15 -9.28
CA ASP A 315 15.64 1.47 -7.99
C ASP A 315 14.18 1.92 -8.21
N GLN A 316 13.30 1.48 -7.31
CA GLN A 316 11.86 1.72 -7.39
C GLN A 316 11.42 2.72 -6.31
N TYR A 317 11.75 2.44 -5.06
CA TYR A 317 11.47 3.30 -3.90
C TYR A 317 12.45 2.98 -2.75
N TYR A 318 12.41 3.81 -1.71
CA TYR A 318 13.28 3.69 -0.57
C TYR A 318 12.51 3.68 0.74
N ASN A 319 13.16 3.27 1.83
CA ASN A 319 12.58 3.23 3.16
C ASN A 319 12.28 4.65 3.66
N MET A 320 11.01 4.96 3.91
CA MET A 320 10.56 6.27 4.38
C MET A 320 11.11 6.65 5.74
N LYS A 321 11.59 5.69 6.53
CA LYS A 321 12.25 5.95 7.81
C LYS A 321 13.32 7.02 7.71
N GLU A 322 14.09 7.06 6.64
CA GLU A 322 15.13 8.09 6.40
C GLU A 322 14.56 9.52 6.42
N LYS A 323 13.29 9.69 6.09
CA LYS A 323 12.59 10.97 6.03
C LYS A 323 11.77 11.26 7.29
N ILE A 324 11.33 10.21 7.98
CA ILE A 324 10.52 10.31 9.20
C ILE A 324 11.40 10.52 10.44
N ASP A 325 12.53 9.83 10.56
CA ASP A 325 13.45 9.92 11.72
C ASP A 325 13.79 11.37 12.13
N PRO A 326 14.06 12.31 11.21
CA PRO A 326 14.31 13.71 11.59
C PRO A 326 13.09 14.44 12.16
N GLN A 327 11.89 13.85 12.06
CA GLN A 327 10.60 14.48 12.35
C GLN A 327 9.70 13.55 13.19
N MET A 328 10.26 12.88 14.18
CA MET A 328 9.56 11.88 15.00
C MET A 328 8.30 12.40 15.72
N HIS A 329 8.15 13.73 15.87
CA HIS A 329 6.92 14.33 16.39
C HIS A 329 5.66 13.92 15.59
N VAL A 330 5.82 13.61 14.29
CA VAL A 330 4.74 13.09 13.43
C VAL A 330 4.25 11.73 13.93
N ILE A 331 5.15 10.88 14.40
CA ILE A 331 4.85 9.57 14.98
C ILE A 331 4.33 9.71 16.40
N ASP A 332 4.95 10.59 17.22
CA ASP A 332 4.54 10.81 18.61
C ASP A 332 3.08 11.25 18.72
N VAL A 333 2.60 12.09 17.80
CA VAL A 333 1.19 12.51 17.73
C VAL A 333 0.27 11.31 17.55
N VAL A 334 0.59 10.40 16.63
CA VAL A 334 -0.22 9.21 16.37
C VAL A 334 -0.23 8.28 17.57
N LEU A 335 0.95 8.05 18.17
CA LEU A 335 1.05 7.19 19.37
C LEU A 335 0.21 7.72 20.52
N HIS A 336 0.23 9.02 20.77
CA HIS A 336 -0.61 9.66 21.78
C HIS A 336 -2.10 9.57 21.42
N ALA A 337 -2.45 9.82 20.15
CA ALA A 337 -3.84 9.73 19.70
C ALA A 337 -4.40 8.32 19.87
N MET A 338 -3.64 7.30 19.49
CA MET A 338 -4.02 5.90 19.68
C MET A 338 -4.24 5.58 21.17
N GLN A 339 -3.29 5.98 22.02
CA GLN A 339 -3.40 5.76 23.47
C GLN A 339 -4.64 6.43 24.07
N ASP A 340 -4.90 7.68 23.72
CA ASP A 340 -6.06 8.43 24.17
C ASP A 340 -7.39 7.81 23.71
N CYS A 341 -7.39 7.16 22.53
CA CYS A 341 -8.53 6.41 22.00
C CYS A 341 -8.62 4.97 22.52
N GLY A 342 -7.74 4.56 23.43
CA GLY A 342 -7.70 3.19 23.97
C GLY A 342 -7.24 2.15 22.95
N VAL A 343 -6.48 2.56 21.94
CA VAL A 343 -5.87 1.68 20.94
C VAL A 343 -4.42 1.41 21.33
N ALA A 344 -4.03 0.15 21.42
CA ALA A 344 -2.65 -0.25 21.68
C ALA A 344 -1.85 -0.14 20.36
N PRO A 345 -0.81 0.73 20.27
CA PRO A 345 -0.02 0.85 19.07
C PRO A 345 0.76 -0.45 18.74
N LYS A 346 0.74 -0.83 17.47
CA LYS A 346 1.47 -1.96 16.89
C LYS A 346 2.41 -1.41 15.82
N VAL A 347 3.59 -0.94 16.22
CA VAL A 347 4.60 -0.44 15.27
C VAL A 347 5.26 -1.61 14.57
N LYS A 348 5.16 -1.66 13.25
CA LYS A 348 5.76 -2.71 12.42
C LYS A 348 6.28 -2.15 11.10
N PRO A 349 7.28 -2.81 10.46
CA PRO A 349 7.73 -2.42 9.13
C PRO A 349 6.79 -3.01 8.05
N ILE A 350 6.61 -2.26 6.97
CA ILE A 350 5.93 -2.74 5.76
C ILE A 350 6.93 -3.57 4.93
N ARG A 351 6.52 -4.76 4.52
CA ARG A 351 7.30 -5.61 3.60
C ARG A 351 6.98 -5.35 2.13
N GLY A 352 6.68 -4.13 1.79
CA GLY A 352 6.33 -3.62 0.47
C GLY A 352 6.67 -2.15 0.33
N GLY A 353 5.99 -1.46 -0.55
CA GLY A 353 5.98 -0.02 -0.72
C GLY A 353 4.58 0.54 -0.42
N THR A 354 4.45 1.83 -0.25
CA THR A 354 3.19 2.55 -0.12
C THR A 354 3.33 3.95 -0.73
N ASP A 355 2.23 4.60 -0.99
CA ASP A 355 2.23 6.00 -1.40
C ASP A 355 2.93 6.90 -0.38
N GLY A 356 2.73 6.65 0.92
CA GLY A 356 3.38 7.38 2.00
C GLY A 356 4.91 7.34 1.92
N ALA A 357 5.49 6.22 1.50
CA ALA A 357 6.92 6.10 1.29
C ALA A 357 7.40 7.03 0.17
N GLN A 358 6.71 7.02 -0.98
CA GLN A 358 7.06 7.86 -2.12
C GLN A 358 6.87 9.35 -1.81
N LEU A 359 5.76 9.71 -1.15
CA LEU A 359 5.45 11.08 -0.73
C LEU A 359 6.48 11.61 0.26
N SER A 360 6.97 10.79 1.19
CA SER A 360 8.01 11.15 2.15
C SER A 360 9.30 11.57 1.44
N PHE A 361 9.70 10.88 0.37
CA PHE A 361 10.86 11.25 -0.46
C PHE A 361 10.61 12.49 -1.35
N ARG A 362 9.36 12.87 -1.56
CA ARG A 362 8.98 14.10 -2.26
C ARG A 362 8.81 15.31 -1.32
N GLY A 363 9.17 15.16 -0.05
CA GLY A 363 9.19 16.24 0.93
C GLY A 363 7.94 16.34 1.82
N LEU A 364 7.04 15.37 1.75
CA LEU A 364 5.86 15.26 2.61
C LEU A 364 6.01 14.04 3.53
N PRO A 365 6.48 14.20 4.78
CA PRO A 365 6.53 13.09 5.73
C PRO A 365 5.13 12.45 5.87
N CYS A 366 5.01 11.16 5.55
CA CYS A 366 3.71 10.53 5.42
C CYS A 366 3.75 9.06 5.89
N PRO A 367 3.72 8.80 7.23
CA PRO A 367 3.59 7.46 7.75
C PRO A 367 2.19 6.90 7.51
N ASN A 368 2.07 5.57 7.63
CA ASN A 368 0.85 4.82 7.39
C ASN A 368 0.17 4.45 8.72
N ILE A 369 -1.14 4.66 8.81
CA ILE A 369 -1.99 4.35 9.98
C ILE A 369 -3.03 3.31 9.55
N PHE A 370 -3.45 2.45 10.46
CA PHE A 370 -4.46 1.42 10.23
C PHE A 370 -5.78 1.97 9.71
N ALA A 371 -6.39 1.23 8.78
CA ALA A 371 -7.78 1.39 8.34
C ALA A 371 -8.69 0.24 8.81
N GLY A 372 -8.16 -0.72 9.56
CA GLY A 372 -8.92 -1.79 10.20
C GLY A 372 -9.37 -2.92 9.28
N GLY A 373 -8.99 -2.91 8.01
CA GLY A 373 -9.22 -4.00 7.08
C GLY A 373 -8.22 -5.14 7.27
N VAL A 374 -8.61 -6.35 6.86
CA VAL A 374 -7.81 -7.58 7.03
C VAL A 374 -8.01 -8.48 5.82
N ASN A 375 -6.99 -9.30 5.49
CA ASN A 375 -6.99 -10.26 4.37
C ASN A 375 -7.22 -9.60 3.01
N PHE A 376 -6.55 -8.50 2.77
CA PHE A 376 -6.62 -7.70 1.55
C PHE A 376 -6.38 -8.49 0.26
N HIS A 377 -6.74 -7.91 -0.89
CA HIS A 377 -6.53 -8.42 -2.25
C HIS A 377 -7.19 -9.76 -2.54
N GLY A 378 -8.18 -10.18 -1.73
CA GLY A 378 -8.80 -11.48 -1.92
C GLY A 378 -10.23 -11.60 -1.44
N PRO A 379 -10.88 -12.75 -1.73
CA PRO A 379 -12.30 -12.96 -1.43
C PRO A 379 -12.61 -13.21 0.06
N TYR A 380 -11.59 -13.23 0.90
CA TYR A 380 -11.73 -13.37 2.37
C TYR A 380 -11.44 -12.06 3.10
N GLU A 381 -11.34 -10.98 2.36
CA GLU A 381 -11.20 -9.64 2.91
C GLU A 381 -12.38 -9.27 3.79
N PHE A 382 -12.10 -8.63 4.92
CA PHE A 382 -13.13 -8.14 5.83
C PHE A 382 -12.65 -6.88 6.56
N VAL A 383 -13.61 -6.13 7.10
CA VAL A 383 -13.34 -5.01 8.01
C VAL A 383 -14.34 -5.03 9.16
N SER A 384 -13.88 -4.70 10.36
CA SER A 384 -14.76 -4.51 11.52
C SER A 384 -15.32 -3.08 11.51
N ILE A 385 -16.61 -2.93 11.76
CA ILE A 385 -17.24 -1.61 11.93
C ILE A 385 -16.59 -0.86 13.08
N GLN A 386 -16.33 -1.53 14.20
CA GLN A 386 -15.68 -0.94 15.36
C GLN A 386 -14.23 -0.55 15.08
N SER A 387 -13.55 -1.25 14.18
CA SER A 387 -12.20 -0.88 13.73
C SER A 387 -12.21 0.43 12.93
N MET A 388 -13.15 0.59 12.00
CA MET A 388 -13.33 1.86 11.27
C MET A 388 -13.70 3.02 12.21
N GLU A 389 -14.58 2.78 13.20
CA GLU A 389 -14.92 3.79 14.21
C GLU A 389 -13.70 4.20 15.04
N LYS A 390 -12.81 3.26 15.36
CA LYS A 390 -11.55 3.53 16.06
C LYS A 390 -10.58 4.34 15.20
N ALA A 391 -10.43 4.00 13.93
CA ALA A 391 -9.59 4.77 13.01
C ALA A 391 -10.10 6.22 12.88
N MET A 392 -11.40 6.41 12.68
CA MET A 392 -12.04 7.74 12.70
C MET A 392 -11.74 8.50 13.99
N GLN A 393 -11.85 7.88 15.17
CA GLN A 393 -11.55 8.51 16.47
C GLN A 393 -10.08 8.93 16.55
N VAL A 394 -9.16 8.10 16.06
CA VAL A 394 -7.73 8.40 16.01
C VAL A 394 -7.45 9.60 15.10
N ILE A 395 -8.07 9.68 13.90
CA ILE A 395 -7.98 10.85 13.02
C ILE A 395 -8.41 12.13 13.74
N ILE A 396 -9.60 12.10 14.39
CA ILE A 396 -10.12 13.25 15.16
C ILE A 396 -9.14 13.66 16.24
N ARG A 397 -8.60 12.69 16.98
CA ARG A 397 -7.67 12.97 18.08
C ARG A 397 -6.33 13.52 17.61
N ILE A 398 -5.80 13.05 16.46
CA ILE A 398 -4.62 13.64 15.81
C ILE A 398 -4.88 15.13 15.51
N CYS A 399 -6.02 15.45 14.91
CA CYS A 399 -6.39 16.84 14.57
C CYS A 399 -6.46 17.72 15.82
N GLU A 400 -7.03 17.23 16.92
CA GLU A 400 -7.14 17.95 18.19
C GLU A 400 -5.76 18.16 18.84
N LEU A 401 -4.93 17.11 18.92
CA LEU A 401 -3.58 17.21 19.46
C LEU A 401 -2.73 18.20 18.67
N THR A 402 -2.81 18.17 17.34
CA THR A 402 -2.07 19.06 16.45
C THR A 402 -2.46 20.53 16.63
N ALA A 403 -3.70 20.82 16.99
CA ALA A 403 -4.14 22.17 17.31
C ALA A 403 -3.43 22.77 18.56
N GLY A 404 -2.87 21.92 19.40
CA GLY A 404 -2.08 22.32 20.58
C GLY A 404 -0.58 22.57 20.29
N PHE A 405 -0.12 22.27 19.07
CA PHE A 405 1.24 22.58 18.68
C PHE A 405 1.36 24.09 18.42
N ASN A 406 2.02 24.79 19.35
CA ASN A 406 2.47 26.16 19.13
C ASN A 406 3.93 26.07 18.65
N ASP A 407 4.27 26.82 17.61
CA ASP A 407 5.65 26.95 17.12
C ASP A 407 6.63 27.38 18.22
#